data_19c9d79e93a1c656eba24936b8255de1
#
_entry.id   19c9d79e93a1c656eba24936b8255de1
#
_cell.length_a   1.000
_cell.length_b   1.000
_cell.length_c   1.000
_cell.angle_alpha   90.00
_cell.angle_beta   90.00
_cell.angle_gamma   90.00
#
_symmetry.space_group_name_H-M   'P 1'
#
loop_
_entity.id
_entity.type
_entity.pdbx_description
1 polymer ?
#
loop_
_entity_poly.entity_id
_entity_poly.type
_entity_poly.pdbx_seq_one_letter_code
_entity_poly.pdbx_strand_id
1 'polypeptide(L)'
;MKTSIVVFIFLLVAMCGFTQDGYQIKVTLKPFTKGFLYLGHHFGSKQYIIDSVAINSKSEVTFSGKEKLFGGVYMVIFPRKNGWFEMLVDKQQHFEVTADTTDIIGKTQFYRSSDNQVFQEYQKLAQEKGKAIAALQQRLKNNAADTDAANIKVKIATLNEEMQQYREQFIKAHPAHLLTAIFHILQEPKVPDAAQQPGGKYDSVFAYQYYKQHYWDGVSFTDERLVRTPVFEPKLQRYFNSVLQQQPDTLSKAANKILDASISNKEIFKFILSTLTEKYINPTYMGQDAVFVNLFERYYAPGKADYWLNDKYRKAVFDRAYSVMANLIGEKAADMNMADSSGKTV
;
A
#
# COMPACT_ATOMS: atom_id res chain seq x y z
N MET A 1 35.07 31.42 65.37
CA MET A 1 34.76 30.27 64.50
C MET A 1 33.80 30.76 63.43
N LYS A 2 34.29 30.94 62.21
CA LYS A 2 33.47 31.37 61.04
C LYS A 2 33.22 30.17 60.22
N THR A 3 31.95 29.71 60.13
CA THR A 3 31.48 28.60 59.29
C THR A 3 31.14 29.13 57.91
N SER A 4 31.96 28.80 56.92
CA SER A 4 31.69 29.10 55.50
C SER A 4 30.74 28.05 54.97
N ILE A 5 29.53 28.47 54.56
CA ILE A 5 28.54 27.65 53.79
C ILE A 5 28.91 27.75 52.34
N VAL A 6 29.38 26.65 51.76
CA VAL A 6 29.57 26.51 50.30
C VAL A 6 28.24 26.09 49.69
N VAL A 7 27.59 27.01 48.97
CA VAL A 7 26.39 26.73 48.19
C VAL A 7 26.82 26.13 46.84
N PHE A 8 26.58 24.83 46.66
CA PHE A 8 26.75 24.13 45.36
C PHE A 8 25.54 24.40 44.48
N ILE A 9 25.66 25.36 43.59
CA ILE A 9 24.62 25.59 42.56
C ILE A 9 24.78 24.53 41.50
N PHE A 10 23.91 23.52 41.52
CA PHE A 10 23.75 22.54 40.43
C PHE A 10 23.06 23.24 39.26
N LEU A 11 23.81 23.60 38.26
CA LEU A 11 23.30 24.09 36.98
C LEU A 11 22.67 22.91 36.22
N LEU A 12 21.37 22.71 36.40
CA LEU A 12 20.57 21.81 35.57
C LEU A 12 20.47 22.45 34.19
N VAL A 13 21.39 22.08 33.32
CA VAL A 13 21.22 22.33 31.87
C VAL A 13 20.07 21.45 31.41
N ALA A 14 18.87 22.00 31.42
CA ALA A 14 17.75 21.42 30.69
C ALA A 14 18.14 21.38 29.20
N MET A 15 18.60 20.21 28.72
CA MET A 15 18.60 19.91 27.30
C MET A 15 17.13 19.94 26.83
N CYS A 16 16.62 21.12 26.51
CA CYS A 16 15.47 21.23 25.65
C CYS A 16 15.87 20.58 24.32
N GLY A 17 15.58 19.28 24.19
CA GLY A 17 15.55 18.64 22.90
C GLY A 17 14.53 19.42 22.07
N PHE A 18 15.01 20.29 21.19
CA PHE A 18 14.18 20.83 20.12
C PHE A 18 13.66 19.62 19.35
N THR A 19 12.43 19.21 19.63
CA THR A 19 11.71 18.35 18.69
C THR A 19 11.63 19.17 17.40
N GLN A 20 12.42 18.79 16.43
CA GLN A 20 12.37 19.39 15.12
C GLN A 20 11.00 19.01 14.52
N ASP A 21 10.01 19.88 14.74
CA ASP A 21 8.69 19.72 14.14
C ASP A 21 8.82 19.89 12.62
N GLY A 22 8.04 19.09 11.85
CA GLY A 22 8.05 19.15 10.41
C GLY A 22 9.05 18.19 9.75
N TYR A 23 9.44 18.52 8.52
CA TYR A 23 10.40 17.73 7.75
C TYR A 23 11.44 18.60 7.06
N GLN A 24 12.62 18.02 6.83
CA GLN A 24 13.69 18.61 6.03
C GLN A 24 14.46 17.49 5.31
N ILE A 25 14.33 17.45 4.00
CA ILE A 25 14.95 16.43 3.14
C ILE A 25 15.86 17.16 2.15
N LYS A 26 17.18 17.05 2.37
CA LYS A 26 18.17 17.61 1.44
C LYS A 26 18.48 16.55 0.38
N VAL A 27 18.34 16.92 -0.88
CA VAL A 27 18.57 16.05 -2.03
C VAL A 27 19.68 16.63 -2.90
N THR A 28 20.70 15.82 -3.19
CA THR A 28 21.70 16.11 -4.23
C THR A 28 21.49 15.12 -5.37
N LEU A 29 21.06 15.60 -6.56
CA LEU A 29 20.79 14.74 -7.71
C LEU A 29 21.66 15.13 -8.91
N LYS A 30 22.69 14.34 -9.16
CA LYS A 30 23.56 14.52 -10.32
C LYS A 30 22.97 13.89 -11.59
N PRO A 31 23.19 14.48 -12.76
CA PRO A 31 24.02 15.65 -13.06
C PRO A 31 23.27 16.99 -13.13
N PHE A 32 22.04 17.09 -12.62
CA PHE A 32 21.19 18.27 -12.81
C PHE A 32 21.68 19.49 -12.03
N THR A 33 21.92 20.62 -12.72
CA THR A 33 22.31 21.90 -12.13
C THR A 33 21.30 23.01 -12.37
N LYS A 34 20.15 22.68 -12.98
CA LYS A 34 19.02 23.58 -13.25
C LYS A 34 17.71 22.82 -13.43
N GLY A 35 16.59 23.51 -13.31
CA GLY A 35 15.24 22.93 -13.34
C GLY A 35 14.69 22.78 -11.93
N PHE A 36 13.64 21.97 -11.80
CA PHE A 36 12.99 21.70 -10.53
C PHE A 36 13.04 20.21 -10.21
N LEU A 37 13.31 19.85 -8.96
CA LEU A 37 12.95 18.54 -8.42
C LEU A 37 11.60 18.64 -7.77
N TYR A 38 10.86 17.53 -7.82
CA TYR A 38 9.56 17.44 -7.20
C TYR A 38 9.59 16.36 -6.12
N LEU A 39 8.94 16.65 -4.99
CA LEU A 39 8.65 15.66 -3.96
C LEU A 39 7.24 15.15 -4.19
N GLY A 40 7.10 13.84 -4.32
CA GLY A 40 5.82 13.17 -4.46
C GLY A 40 5.68 12.00 -3.51
N HIS A 41 4.48 11.45 -3.40
CA HIS A 41 4.21 10.22 -2.66
C HIS A 41 3.20 9.34 -3.39
N HIS A 42 3.21 8.06 -3.07
CA HIS A 42 2.14 7.16 -3.45
C HIS A 42 0.87 7.40 -2.62
N PHE A 43 -0.28 7.19 -3.22
CA PHE A 43 -1.56 7.06 -2.54
C PHE A 43 -2.38 6.01 -3.28
N GLY A 44 -2.33 4.79 -2.81
CA GLY A 44 -2.74 3.63 -3.59
C GLY A 44 -1.94 3.51 -4.89
N SER A 45 -2.64 3.32 -6.01
CA SER A 45 -2.05 3.27 -7.36
C SER A 45 -1.71 4.64 -7.96
N LYS A 46 -2.15 5.73 -7.29
CA LYS A 46 -1.93 7.11 -7.75
C LYS A 46 -0.66 7.69 -7.14
N GLN A 47 -0.11 8.69 -7.84
CA GLN A 47 1.07 9.44 -7.40
C GLN A 47 0.71 10.91 -7.33
N TYR A 48 1.08 11.57 -6.24
CA TYR A 48 0.79 13.00 -6.03
C TYR A 48 2.09 13.76 -5.79
N ILE A 49 2.27 14.87 -6.50
CA ILE A 49 3.34 15.84 -6.22
C ILE A 49 2.84 16.77 -5.12
N ILE A 50 3.65 16.94 -4.08
CA ILE A 50 3.34 17.78 -2.92
C ILE A 50 4.24 19.00 -2.80
N ASP A 51 5.43 18.98 -3.41
CA ASP A 51 6.36 20.10 -3.38
C ASP A 51 7.24 20.14 -4.64
N SER A 52 7.81 21.32 -4.93
CA SER A 52 8.75 21.53 -6.04
C SER A 52 9.77 22.60 -5.69
N VAL A 53 11.06 22.29 -5.83
CA VAL A 53 12.15 23.19 -5.48
C VAL A 53 13.13 23.31 -6.65
N ALA A 54 13.57 24.54 -6.92
CA ALA A 54 14.56 24.82 -7.96
C ALA A 54 15.96 24.27 -7.57
N ILE A 55 16.61 23.60 -8.50
CA ILE A 55 17.94 23.02 -8.32
C ILE A 55 18.98 24.14 -8.36
N ASN A 56 19.91 24.15 -7.40
CA ASN A 56 21.03 25.07 -7.40
C ASN A 56 22.20 24.57 -8.28
N SER A 57 23.24 25.40 -8.43
CA SER A 57 24.45 25.07 -9.23
C SER A 57 25.25 23.87 -8.68
N LYS A 58 24.99 23.44 -7.42
CA LYS A 58 25.62 22.27 -6.80
C LYS A 58 24.77 20.99 -6.93
N SER A 59 23.72 21.00 -7.74
CA SER A 59 22.76 19.90 -7.91
C SER A 59 21.91 19.62 -6.64
N GLU A 60 21.73 20.62 -5.79
CA GLU A 60 21.08 20.45 -4.49
C GLU A 60 19.73 21.15 -4.45
N VAL A 61 18.78 20.53 -3.72
CA VAL A 61 17.53 21.11 -3.26
C VAL A 61 17.30 20.74 -1.80
N THR A 62 16.43 21.47 -1.11
CA THR A 62 15.95 21.12 0.22
C THR A 62 14.43 21.24 0.23
N PHE A 63 13.74 20.12 0.37
CA PHE A 63 12.31 20.08 0.66
C PHE A 63 12.11 20.27 2.15
N SER A 64 11.23 21.15 2.57
CA SER A 64 10.99 21.41 4.00
C SER A 64 9.58 21.92 4.26
N GLY A 65 9.04 21.56 5.42
CA GLY A 65 7.73 22.00 5.86
C GLY A 65 7.62 22.02 7.39
N LYS A 66 6.68 22.79 7.91
CA LYS A 66 6.45 22.95 9.35
C LYS A 66 5.75 21.73 9.97
N GLU A 67 4.97 21.00 9.19
CA GLU A 67 4.24 19.82 9.62
C GLU A 67 4.96 18.57 9.13
N LYS A 68 4.87 17.50 9.91
CA LYS A 68 5.40 16.20 9.50
C LYS A 68 4.63 15.66 8.31
N LEU A 69 5.33 15.00 7.42
CA LEU A 69 4.73 14.20 6.36
C LEU A 69 4.11 12.92 6.95
N PHE A 70 3.04 12.45 6.35
CA PHE A 70 2.51 11.12 6.67
C PHE A 70 3.51 10.03 6.29
N GLY A 71 3.57 8.96 7.07
CA GLY A 71 4.42 7.82 6.75
C GLY A 71 4.07 7.16 5.43
N GLY A 72 5.08 6.74 4.67
CA GLY A 72 4.87 6.10 3.37
C GLY A 72 6.11 6.05 2.47
N VAL A 73 5.89 5.65 1.23
CA VAL A 73 6.88 5.66 0.16
C VAL A 73 6.75 6.96 -0.62
N TYR A 74 7.81 7.75 -0.60
CA TYR A 74 7.93 9.03 -1.28
C TYR A 74 8.86 8.92 -2.48
N MET A 75 8.74 9.87 -3.40
CA MET A 75 9.51 9.92 -4.63
C MET A 75 10.18 11.27 -4.79
N VAL A 76 11.45 11.24 -5.20
CA VAL A 76 12.12 12.41 -5.78
C VAL A 76 12.03 12.29 -7.29
N ILE A 77 11.23 13.15 -7.91
CA ILE A 77 10.94 13.12 -9.34
C ILE A 77 11.87 14.10 -10.06
N PHE A 78 12.47 13.64 -11.16
CA PHE A 78 13.46 14.37 -11.94
C PHE A 78 12.88 15.57 -12.70
N PRO A 79 13.71 16.54 -13.14
CA PRO A 79 13.23 17.78 -13.72
C PRO A 79 12.30 17.62 -14.93
N ARG A 80 12.54 16.59 -15.76
CA ARG A 80 11.71 16.30 -16.94
C ARG A 80 10.53 15.37 -16.66
N LYS A 81 10.34 14.98 -15.39
CA LYS A 81 9.34 13.99 -14.95
C LYS A 81 9.46 12.64 -15.67
N ASN A 82 10.64 12.32 -16.18
CA ASN A 82 10.94 11.08 -16.93
C ASN A 82 11.62 10.01 -16.09
N GLY A 83 11.67 10.21 -14.77
CA GLY A 83 12.23 9.27 -13.82
C GLY A 83 12.11 9.79 -12.39
N TRP A 84 12.31 8.89 -11.45
CA TRP A 84 12.31 9.17 -10.02
C TRP A 84 13.13 8.10 -9.29
N PHE A 85 13.42 8.35 -8.04
CA PHE A 85 13.80 7.30 -7.08
C PHE A 85 12.90 7.39 -5.84
N GLU A 86 12.76 6.27 -5.15
CA GLU A 86 11.90 6.16 -3.98
C GLU A 86 12.71 6.21 -2.70
N MET A 87 12.06 6.71 -1.64
CA MET A 87 12.58 6.76 -0.28
C MET A 87 11.45 6.54 0.72
N LEU A 88 11.79 6.08 1.90
CA LEU A 88 10.86 5.96 3.01
C LEU A 88 10.82 7.27 3.80
N VAL A 89 9.62 7.72 4.11
CA VAL A 89 9.38 8.78 5.09
C VAL A 89 8.51 8.18 6.19
N ASP A 90 9.01 8.20 7.42
CA ASP A 90 8.27 7.73 8.60
C ASP A 90 8.70 8.57 9.82
N LYS A 91 9.32 7.98 10.82
CA LYS A 91 9.74 8.68 12.05
C LYS A 91 10.88 9.65 11.80
N GLN A 92 11.84 9.28 10.94
CA GLN A 92 12.98 10.12 10.55
C GLN A 92 12.60 10.96 9.34
N GLN A 93 12.43 12.27 9.53
CA GLN A 93 12.02 13.21 8.49
C GLN A 93 13.05 14.33 8.23
N HIS A 94 14.22 14.25 8.90
CA HIS A 94 15.34 15.17 8.72
C HIS A 94 16.56 14.37 8.27
N PHE A 95 16.78 14.31 6.95
CA PHE A 95 17.88 13.51 6.38
C PHE A 95 18.39 14.10 5.06
N GLU A 96 19.48 13.51 4.59
CA GLU A 96 20.08 13.87 3.30
C GLU A 96 20.13 12.64 2.40
N VAL A 97 19.99 12.88 1.08
CA VAL A 97 20.19 11.86 0.06
C VAL A 97 21.02 12.41 -1.08
N THR A 98 21.98 11.62 -1.54
CA THR A 98 22.75 11.88 -2.74
C THR A 98 22.45 10.78 -3.76
N ALA A 99 22.15 11.15 -5.00
CA ALA A 99 21.84 10.22 -6.08
C ALA A 99 22.47 10.66 -7.39
N ASP A 100 22.69 9.70 -8.30
CA ASP A 100 23.21 9.93 -9.63
C ASP A 100 22.37 9.14 -10.65
N THR A 101 21.84 9.83 -11.66
CA THR A 101 20.94 9.23 -12.65
C THR A 101 21.60 8.21 -13.58
N THR A 102 22.94 8.14 -13.60
CA THR A 102 23.65 7.11 -14.35
C THR A 102 23.54 5.71 -13.75
N ASP A 103 23.31 5.63 -12.44
CA ASP A 103 22.98 4.39 -11.70
C ASP A 103 22.24 4.74 -10.41
N ILE A 104 20.93 4.91 -10.54
CA ILE A 104 20.12 5.46 -9.44
C ILE A 104 20.14 4.55 -8.21
N ILE A 105 20.07 3.23 -8.39
CA ILE A 105 20.04 2.27 -7.26
C ILE A 105 21.46 2.08 -6.68
N GLY A 106 22.47 1.92 -7.52
CA GLY A 106 23.83 1.67 -7.06
C GLY A 106 24.48 2.87 -6.38
N LYS A 107 24.21 4.10 -6.89
CA LYS A 107 24.87 5.35 -6.46
C LYS A 107 24.06 6.20 -5.50
N THR A 108 22.80 5.84 -5.18
CA THR A 108 22.06 6.54 -4.12
C THR A 108 22.65 6.23 -2.76
N GLN A 109 22.78 7.24 -1.90
CA GLN A 109 23.27 7.13 -0.54
C GLN A 109 22.43 8.01 0.38
N PHE A 110 22.00 7.47 1.51
CA PHE A 110 21.23 8.19 2.52
C PHE A 110 22.08 8.46 3.75
N TYR A 111 21.96 9.67 4.30
CA TYR A 111 22.66 10.13 5.49
C TYR A 111 21.63 10.54 6.54
N ARG A 112 21.85 10.15 7.79
CA ARG A 112 20.93 10.43 8.91
C ARG A 112 19.54 9.82 8.75
N SER A 113 19.43 8.70 8.02
CA SER A 113 18.21 7.91 7.88
C SER A 113 18.54 6.42 7.79
N SER A 114 18.52 5.74 8.94
CA SER A 114 18.71 4.29 9.01
C SER A 114 17.66 3.54 8.20
N ASP A 115 16.42 4.02 8.22
CA ASP A 115 15.30 3.40 7.51
C ASP A 115 15.54 3.38 6.00
N ASN A 116 16.07 4.49 5.45
CA ASN A 116 16.38 4.58 4.03
C ASN A 116 17.66 3.83 3.65
N GLN A 117 18.64 3.72 4.55
CA GLN A 117 19.84 2.90 4.30
C GLN A 117 19.45 1.44 4.11
N VAL A 118 18.64 0.91 5.02
CA VAL A 118 18.13 -0.46 4.93
C VAL A 118 17.22 -0.66 3.71
N PHE A 119 16.36 0.32 3.42
CA PHE A 119 15.52 0.26 2.21
C PHE A 119 16.36 0.22 0.94
N GLN A 120 17.43 0.98 0.87
CA GLN A 120 18.35 0.95 -0.27
C GLN A 120 19.10 -0.38 -0.39
N GLU A 121 19.53 -0.98 0.70
CA GLU A 121 20.12 -2.32 0.69
C GLU A 121 19.15 -3.35 0.10
N TYR A 122 17.88 -3.29 0.54
CA TYR A 122 16.83 -4.13 -0.04
C TYR A 122 16.61 -3.85 -1.54
N GLN A 123 16.59 -2.58 -1.96
CA GLN A 123 16.42 -2.23 -3.38
C GLN A 123 17.58 -2.77 -4.24
N LYS A 124 18.81 -2.71 -3.76
CA LYS A 124 19.98 -3.29 -4.44
C LYS A 124 19.85 -4.81 -4.57
N LEU A 125 19.51 -5.49 -3.47
CA LEU A 125 19.27 -6.94 -3.47
C LEU A 125 18.14 -7.33 -4.45
N ALA A 126 17.01 -6.61 -4.37
CA ALA A 126 15.86 -6.86 -5.24
C ALA A 126 16.19 -6.64 -6.73
N GLN A 127 16.98 -5.62 -7.06
CA GLN A 127 17.43 -5.36 -8.42
C GLN A 127 18.36 -6.47 -8.92
N GLU A 128 19.34 -6.90 -8.12
CA GLU A 128 20.28 -7.96 -8.46
C GLU A 128 19.53 -9.27 -8.75
N LYS A 129 18.70 -9.71 -7.78
CA LYS A 129 17.92 -10.95 -7.92
C LYS A 129 16.90 -10.86 -9.05
N GLY A 130 16.24 -9.71 -9.20
CA GLY A 130 15.28 -9.46 -10.28
C GLY A 130 15.93 -9.55 -11.67
N LYS A 131 17.10 -8.96 -11.87
CA LYS A 131 17.87 -9.08 -13.14
C LYS A 131 18.25 -10.54 -13.43
N ALA A 132 18.72 -11.28 -12.42
CA ALA A 132 19.06 -12.68 -12.57
C ALA A 132 17.86 -13.56 -12.97
N ILE A 133 16.72 -13.36 -12.28
CA ILE A 133 15.46 -14.05 -12.58
C ILE A 133 14.97 -13.71 -14.01
N ALA A 134 14.97 -12.44 -14.39
CA ALA A 134 14.54 -12.00 -15.72
C ALA A 134 15.40 -12.63 -16.84
N ALA A 135 16.72 -12.70 -16.65
CA ALA A 135 17.63 -13.35 -17.59
C ALA A 135 17.33 -14.86 -17.74
N LEU A 136 17.07 -15.55 -16.62
CA LEU A 136 16.71 -16.98 -16.62
C LEU A 136 15.34 -17.21 -17.28
N GLN A 137 14.35 -16.36 -17.02
CA GLN A 137 13.03 -16.43 -17.65
C GLN A 137 13.10 -16.19 -19.16
N GLN A 138 13.92 -15.23 -19.60
CA GLN A 138 14.15 -14.95 -21.02
C GLN A 138 14.82 -16.16 -21.72
N ARG A 139 15.76 -16.83 -21.04
CA ARG A 139 16.38 -18.06 -21.55
C ARG A 139 15.35 -19.19 -21.74
N LEU A 140 14.47 -19.41 -20.75
CA LEU A 140 13.38 -20.40 -20.87
C LEU A 140 12.42 -20.07 -22.01
N LYS A 141 12.11 -18.78 -22.23
CA LYS A 141 11.21 -18.36 -23.30
C LYS A 141 11.80 -18.56 -24.69
N ASN A 142 13.10 -18.30 -24.85
CA ASN A 142 13.79 -18.41 -26.13
C ASN A 142 14.08 -19.85 -26.53
N ASN A 143 14.26 -20.76 -25.57
CA ASN A 143 14.63 -22.17 -25.77
C ASN A 143 13.65 -23.07 -25.02
N ALA A 144 12.43 -23.22 -25.53
CA ALA A 144 11.42 -24.08 -24.91
C ALA A 144 11.82 -25.57 -24.81
N ALA A 145 12.76 -26.01 -25.68
CA ALA A 145 13.35 -27.37 -25.68
C ALA A 145 14.71 -27.43 -24.96
N ASP A 146 15.05 -26.44 -24.12
CA ASP A 146 16.31 -26.44 -23.38
C ASP A 146 16.36 -27.63 -22.43
N THR A 147 17.34 -28.51 -22.62
CA THR A 147 17.60 -29.66 -21.75
C THR A 147 17.93 -29.26 -20.31
N ASP A 148 18.23 -27.97 -20.10
CA ASP A 148 18.52 -27.36 -18.78
C ASP A 148 17.29 -26.66 -18.15
N ALA A 149 16.10 -26.75 -18.78
CA ALA A 149 14.90 -26.04 -18.30
C ALA A 149 14.53 -26.37 -16.85
N ALA A 150 14.73 -27.61 -16.41
CA ALA A 150 14.50 -28.01 -15.02
C ALA A 150 15.45 -27.28 -14.05
N ASN A 151 16.75 -27.23 -14.38
CA ASN A 151 17.75 -26.54 -13.57
C ASN A 151 17.50 -25.02 -13.53
N ILE A 152 17.06 -24.42 -14.63
CA ILE A 152 16.71 -23.00 -14.67
C ILE A 152 15.52 -22.72 -13.75
N LYS A 153 14.47 -23.54 -13.75
CA LYS A 153 13.33 -23.40 -12.83
C LYS A 153 13.78 -23.52 -11.37
N VAL A 154 14.65 -24.46 -11.05
CA VAL A 154 15.22 -24.60 -9.70
C VAL A 154 16.00 -23.34 -9.30
N LYS A 155 16.84 -22.78 -10.18
CA LYS A 155 17.57 -21.54 -9.89
C LYS A 155 16.64 -20.36 -9.63
N ILE A 156 15.57 -20.22 -10.43
CA ILE A 156 14.55 -19.16 -10.20
C ILE A 156 13.88 -19.36 -8.83
N ALA A 157 13.51 -20.59 -8.49
CA ALA A 157 12.91 -20.92 -7.19
C ALA A 157 13.86 -20.56 -6.03
N THR A 158 15.14 -20.92 -6.13
CA THR A 158 16.17 -20.57 -5.13
C THR A 158 16.29 -19.06 -4.94
N LEU A 159 16.37 -18.29 -6.04
CA LEU A 159 16.47 -16.81 -5.95
C LEU A 159 15.23 -16.18 -5.29
N ASN A 160 14.04 -16.69 -5.58
CA ASN A 160 12.82 -16.27 -4.92
C ASN A 160 12.79 -16.64 -3.43
N GLU A 161 13.28 -17.82 -3.08
CA GLU A 161 13.40 -18.28 -1.69
C GLU A 161 14.39 -17.42 -0.89
N GLU A 162 15.54 -17.08 -1.44
CA GLU A 162 16.50 -16.16 -0.81
C GLU A 162 15.87 -14.78 -0.52
N MET A 163 15.08 -14.24 -1.46
CA MET A 163 14.35 -13.01 -1.27
C MET A 163 13.29 -13.12 -0.16
N GLN A 164 12.60 -14.24 -0.09
CA GLN A 164 11.61 -14.50 0.95
C GLN A 164 12.28 -14.61 2.32
N GLN A 165 13.36 -15.37 2.43
CA GLN A 165 14.15 -15.54 3.67
C GLN A 165 14.68 -14.19 4.18
N TYR A 166 15.19 -13.34 3.29
CA TYR A 166 15.60 -11.98 3.67
C TYR A 166 14.45 -11.19 4.30
N ARG A 167 13.26 -11.19 3.67
CA ARG A 167 12.09 -10.50 4.19
C ARG A 167 11.64 -11.05 5.54
N GLU A 168 11.60 -12.37 5.69
CA GLU A 168 11.21 -13.03 6.96
C GLU A 168 12.17 -12.71 8.10
N GLN A 169 13.48 -12.71 7.84
CA GLN A 169 14.50 -12.32 8.82
C GLN A 169 14.34 -10.84 9.20
N PHE A 170 14.11 -9.97 8.23
CA PHE A 170 13.90 -8.56 8.45
C PHE A 170 12.64 -8.28 9.30
N ILE A 171 11.53 -8.92 8.98
CA ILE A 171 10.26 -8.81 9.73
C ILE A 171 10.47 -9.17 11.21
N LYS A 172 11.20 -10.25 11.48
CA LYS A 172 11.51 -10.69 12.85
C LYS A 172 12.39 -9.70 13.60
N ALA A 173 13.37 -9.12 12.91
CA ALA A 173 14.32 -8.20 13.53
C ALA A 173 13.75 -6.78 13.72
N HIS A 174 12.82 -6.35 12.86
CA HIS A 174 12.34 -4.97 12.80
C HIS A 174 10.80 -4.88 12.71
N PRO A 175 10.04 -5.40 13.68
CA PRO A 175 8.58 -5.55 13.56
C PRO A 175 7.80 -4.24 13.39
N ALA A 176 8.33 -3.11 13.87
CA ALA A 176 7.67 -1.79 13.77
C ALA A 176 8.11 -0.95 12.55
N HIS A 177 9.02 -1.45 11.73
CA HIS A 177 9.56 -0.71 10.59
C HIS A 177 8.56 -0.64 9.44
N LEU A 178 8.52 0.50 8.69
CA LEU A 178 7.62 0.63 7.52
C LEU A 178 7.90 -0.46 6.45
N LEU A 179 9.17 -0.80 6.24
CA LEU A 179 9.53 -1.86 5.30
C LEU A 179 8.98 -3.23 5.71
N THR A 180 8.83 -3.50 7.02
CA THR A 180 8.15 -4.70 7.52
C THR A 180 6.69 -4.73 7.12
N ALA A 181 5.98 -3.61 7.26
CA ALA A 181 4.59 -3.51 6.81
C ALA A 181 4.47 -3.75 5.28
N ILE A 182 5.41 -3.22 4.49
CA ILE A 182 5.51 -3.49 3.05
C ILE A 182 5.79 -4.98 2.79
N PHE A 183 6.68 -5.60 3.54
CA PHE A 183 7.02 -7.02 3.36
C PHE A 183 5.85 -7.93 3.67
N HIS A 184 5.05 -7.66 4.70
CA HIS A 184 3.82 -8.41 4.96
C HIS A 184 2.83 -8.35 3.78
N ILE A 185 2.74 -7.20 3.11
CA ILE A 185 1.92 -7.08 1.90
C ILE A 185 2.49 -7.92 0.75
N LEU A 186 3.81 -7.96 0.60
CA LEU A 186 4.49 -8.72 -0.47
C LEU A 186 4.55 -10.22 -0.21
N GLN A 187 4.25 -10.68 1.02
CA GLN A 187 4.21 -12.11 1.31
C GLN A 187 3.01 -12.77 0.64
N GLU A 188 3.26 -13.96 0.08
CA GLU A 188 2.24 -14.85 -0.43
C GLU A 188 2.07 -16.05 0.53
N PRO A 189 0.82 -16.47 0.82
CA PRO A 189 0.59 -17.64 1.65
C PRO A 189 1.28 -18.88 1.08
N LYS A 190 2.08 -19.55 1.89
CA LYS A 190 2.73 -20.81 1.52
C LYS A 190 1.80 -21.96 1.87
N VAL A 191 1.07 -22.45 0.87
CA VAL A 191 0.18 -23.61 1.04
C VAL A 191 1.02 -24.82 1.44
N PRO A 192 0.64 -25.61 2.48
CA PRO A 192 1.34 -26.82 2.86
C PRO A 192 1.45 -27.82 1.71
N ASP A 193 2.57 -28.55 1.66
CA ASP A 193 2.79 -29.60 0.68
C ASP A 193 1.74 -30.71 0.79
N ALA A 194 1.52 -31.47 -0.30
CA ALA A 194 0.51 -32.51 -0.37
C ALA A 194 0.55 -33.50 0.81
N ALA A 195 1.75 -33.89 1.26
CA ALA A 195 1.91 -34.77 2.42
C ALA A 195 1.46 -34.18 3.76
N GLN A 196 1.39 -32.86 3.85
CA GLN A 196 0.95 -32.11 5.04
C GLN A 196 -0.53 -31.71 4.99
N GLN A 197 -1.20 -31.95 3.85
CA GLN A 197 -2.62 -31.67 3.68
C GLN A 197 -3.49 -32.82 4.23
N PRO A 198 -4.77 -32.57 4.53
CA PRO A 198 -5.67 -33.62 4.97
C PRO A 198 -5.70 -34.83 4.02
N GLY A 199 -5.47 -36.03 4.55
CA GLY A 199 -5.41 -37.27 3.75
C GLY A 199 -4.08 -37.51 3.04
N GLY A 200 -3.02 -36.71 3.27
CA GLY A 200 -1.67 -36.94 2.73
C GLY A 200 -1.56 -36.82 1.21
N LYS A 201 -2.51 -36.17 0.54
CA LYS A 201 -2.54 -35.92 -0.91
C LYS A 201 -2.94 -34.47 -1.16
N TYR A 202 -2.57 -33.98 -2.36
CA TYR A 202 -2.95 -32.64 -2.78
C TYR A 202 -4.48 -32.51 -2.88
N ASP A 203 -5.02 -31.58 -2.12
CA ASP A 203 -6.43 -31.17 -2.15
C ASP A 203 -6.53 -29.69 -2.59
N SER A 204 -7.08 -29.47 -3.77
CA SER A 204 -7.24 -28.12 -4.34
C SER A 204 -8.19 -27.24 -3.55
N VAL A 205 -9.22 -27.83 -2.90
CA VAL A 205 -10.18 -27.09 -2.07
C VAL A 205 -9.48 -26.62 -0.79
N PHE A 206 -8.75 -27.52 -0.13
CA PHE A 206 -7.93 -27.17 1.03
C PHE A 206 -6.90 -26.08 0.66
N ALA A 207 -6.15 -26.26 -0.42
CA ALA A 207 -5.15 -25.32 -0.88
C ALA A 207 -5.75 -23.93 -1.12
N TYR A 208 -6.91 -23.85 -1.78
CA TYR A 208 -7.61 -22.59 -2.00
C TYR A 208 -8.09 -21.96 -0.69
N GLN A 209 -8.73 -22.72 0.20
CA GLN A 209 -9.21 -22.19 1.49
C GLN A 209 -8.05 -21.71 2.36
N TYR A 210 -6.97 -22.47 2.43
CA TYR A 210 -5.76 -22.10 3.14
C TYR A 210 -5.19 -20.79 2.60
N TYR A 211 -4.99 -20.68 1.29
CA TYR A 211 -4.47 -19.47 0.64
C TYR A 211 -5.34 -18.24 0.93
N LYS A 212 -6.66 -18.38 0.79
CA LYS A 212 -7.62 -17.32 1.08
C LYS A 212 -7.60 -16.88 2.55
N GLN A 213 -7.52 -17.83 3.47
CA GLN A 213 -7.50 -17.56 4.91
C GLN A 213 -6.25 -16.80 5.34
N HIS A 214 -5.09 -17.16 4.77
CA HIS A 214 -3.78 -16.62 5.11
C HIS A 214 -3.34 -15.44 4.22
N TYR A 215 -4.19 -14.97 3.32
CA TYR A 215 -3.84 -13.92 2.34
C TYR A 215 -3.41 -12.60 2.98
N TRP A 216 -3.93 -12.28 4.15
CA TRP A 216 -3.69 -11.05 4.88
C TRP A 216 -2.85 -11.24 6.15
N ASP A 217 -2.19 -12.37 6.31
CA ASP A 217 -1.38 -12.62 7.49
C ASP A 217 -0.28 -11.58 7.64
N GLY A 218 -0.15 -11.05 8.87
CA GLY A 218 0.80 -10.00 9.21
C GLY A 218 0.43 -8.58 8.73
N VAL A 219 -0.61 -8.40 7.90
CA VAL A 219 -1.05 -7.07 7.46
C VAL A 219 -1.93 -6.41 8.52
N SER A 220 -1.54 -5.24 9.00
CA SER A 220 -2.33 -4.43 9.93
C SER A 220 -3.23 -3.45 9.16
N PHE A 221 -4.54 -3.66 9.22
CA PHE A 221 -5.51 -2.73 8.65
C PHE A 221 -5.69 -1.43 9.47
N THR A 222 -4.87 -1.20 10.48
CA THR A 222 -4.80 0.06 11.23
C THR A 222 -3.53 0.86 10.94
N ASP A 223 -2.66 0.35 10.09
CA ASP A 223 -1.44 1.05 9.69
C ASP A 223 -1.69 1.95 8.46
N GLU A 224 -1.95 3.24 8.72
CA GLU A 224 -2.23 4.22 7.66
C GLU A 224 -1.10 4.45 6.67
N ARG A 225 0.15 4.07 7.02
CA ARG A 225 1.28 4.16 6.11
C ARG A 225 1.10 3.32 4.85
N LEU A 226 0.31 2.24 4.96
CA LEU A 226 0.05 1.30 3.86
C LEU A 226 -0.63 1.97 2.66
N VAL A 227 -1.51 2.94 2.89
CA VAL A 227 -2.19 3.65 1.78
C VAL A 227 -1.23 4.49 0.94
N ARG A 228 -0.05 4.81 1.52
CA ARG A 228 1.03 5.54 0.83
C ARG A 228 2.15 4.62 0.37
N THR A 229 1.80 3.40 0.02
CA THR A 229 2.73 2.43 -0.59
C THR A 229 2.20 1.97 -1.95
N PRO A 230 3.07 1.63 -2.91
CA PRO A 230 2.64 1.15 -4.23
C PRO A 230 2.10 -0.28 -4.23
N VAL A 231 2.08 -0.96 -3.07
CA VAL A 231 1.80 -2.41 -2.97
C VAL A 231 0.45 -2.73 -2.33
N PHE A 232 -0.11 -1.85 -1.51
CA PHE A 232 -1.32 -2.15 -0.75
C PHE A 232 -2.57 -2.25 -1.63
N GLU A 233 -2.84 -1.22 -2.45
CA GLU A 233 -4.00 -1.24 -3.34
C GLU A 233 -3.97 -2.39 -4.35
N PRO A 234 -2.85 -2.68 -5.04
CA PRO A 234 -2.77 -3.86 -5.92
C PRO A 234 -3.06 -5.17 -5.20
N LYS A 235 -2.60 -5.37 -3.96
CA LYS A 235 -2.93 -6.56 -3.16
C LYS A 235 -4.42 -6.60 -2.82
N LEU A 236 -5.01 -5.46 -2.44
CA LEU A 236 -6.45 -5.35 -2.16
C LEU A 236 -7.28 -5.68 -3.41
N GLN A 237 -6.93 -5.10 -4.54
CA GLN A 237 -7.62 -5.36 -5.81
C GLN A 237 -7.49 -6.83 -6.24
N ARG A 238 -6.29 -7.42 -6.13
CA ARG A 238 -6.08 -8.85 -6.43
C ARG A 238 -6.92 -9.75 -5.54
N TYR A 239 -7.08 -9.42 -4.26
CA TYR A 239 -7.95 -10.17 -3.35
C TYR A 239 -9.37 -10.23 -3.84
N PHE A 240 -9.96 -9.08 -4.16
CA PHE A 240 -11.34 -8.97 -4.60
C PHE A 240 -11.56 -9.41 -6.06
N ASN A 241 -10.54 -9.36 -6.92
CA ASN A 241 -10.68 -9.70 -8.33
C ASN A 241 -10.38 -11.17 -8.65
N SER A 242 -9.43 -11.77 -7.91
CA SER A 242 -8.83 -13.04 -8.32
C SER A 242 -8.80 -14.11 -7.22
N VAL A 243 -8.77 -13.72 -5.94
CA VAL A 243 -8.68 -14.67 -4.83
C VAL A 243 -10.06 -15.06 -4.36
N LEU A 244 -11.00 -14.12 -4.28
CA LEU A 244 -12.35 -14.40 -3.84
C LEU A 244 -13.24 -14.94 -4.96
N GLN A 245 -14.13 -15.86 -4.61
CA GLN A 245 -15.24 -16.22 -5.48
C GLN A 245 -16.11 -14.99 -5.70
N GLN A 246 -16.54 -14.77 -6.96
CA GLN A 246 -17.23 -13.54 -7.38
C GLN A 246 -18.71 -13.50 -7.02
N GLN A 247 -19.09 -14.18 -5.94
CA GLN A 247 -20.44 -14.18 -5.38
C GLN A 247 -20.63 -12.98 -4.43
N PRO A 248 -21.73 -12.23 -4.55
CA PRO A 248 -22.00 -11.03 -3.75
C PRO A 248 -21.81 -11.22 -2.23
N ASP A 249 -22.34 -12.32 -1.69
CA ASP A 249 -22.22 -12.64 -0.27
C ASP A 249 -20.75 -12.84 0.18
N THR A 250 -19.96 -13.54 -0.65
CA THR A 250 -18.54 -13.77 -0.35
C THR A 250 -17.78 -12.47 -0.35
N LEU A 251 -18.04 -11.62 -1.35
CA LEU A 251 -17.40 -10.31 -1.49
C LEU A 251 -17.81 -9.37 -0.35
N SER A 252 -19.10 -9.32 0.01
CA SER A 252 -19.63 -8.50 1.11
C SER A 252 -19.04 -8.91 2.46
N LYS A 253 -18.98 -10.22 2.76
CA LYS A 253 -18.35 -10.73 3.98
C LYS A 253 -16.87 -10.37 4.08
N ALA A 254 -16.14 -10.50 2.99
CA ALA A 254 -14.72 -10.14 2.93
C ALA A 254 -14.50 -8.64 3.08
N ALA A 255 -15.33 -7.81 2.41
CA ALA A 255 -15.29 -6.36 2.53
C ALA A 255 -15.56 -5.91 3.97
N ASN A 256 -16.61 -6.44 4.59
CA ASN A 256 -16.95 -6.13 5.97
C ASN A 256 -15.83 -6.52 6.94
N LYS A 257 -15.22 -7.69 6.78
CA LYS A 257 -14.09 -8.13 7.63
C LYS A 257 -12.92 -7.13 7.59
N ILE A 258 -12.54 -6.67 6.39
CA ILE A 258 -11.42 -5.75 6.21
C ILE A 258 -11.79 -4.35 6.71
N LEU A 259 -12.98 -3.85 6.39
CA LEU A 259 -13.44 -2.54 6.82
C LEU A 259 -13.61 -2.44 8.33
N ASP A 260 -14.20 -3.45 8.96
CA ASP A 260 -14.34 -3.49 10.42
C ASP A 260 -12.97 -3.52 11.11
N ALA A 261 -11.98 -4.22 10.55
CA ALA A 261 -10.61 -4.23 11.06
C ALA A 261 -9.89 -2.88 10.88
N SER A 262 -10.32 -2.05 9.93
CA SER A 262 -9.71 -0.73 9.65
C SER A 262 -10.42 0.45 10.33
N ILE A 263 -11.60 0.26 10.90
CA ILE A 263 -12.49 1.34 11.33
C ILE A 263 -11.89 2.27 12.40
N SER A 264 -10.93 1.78 13.19
CA SER A 264 -10.25 2.58 14.21
C SER A 264 -9.25 3.58 13.63
N ASN A 265 -8.81 3.41 12.37
CA ASN A 265 -7.95 4.35 11.68
C ASN A 265 -8.69 4.99 10.49
N LYS A 266 -8.94 6.29 10.59
CA LYS A 266 -9.76 7.04 9.63
C LYS A 266 -9.20 7.04 8.21
N GLU A 267 -7.88 7.09 8.06
CA GLU A 267 -7.24 7.24 6.75
C GLU A 267 -7.33 5.94 5.93
N ILE A 268 -6.95 4.81 6.53
CA ILE A 268 -6.99 3.52 5.83
C ILE A 268 -8.44 3.03 5.64
N PHE A 269 -9.35 3.28 6.62
CA PHE A 269 -10.77 2.96 6.48
C PHE A 269 -11.39 3.72 5.30
N LYS A 270 -11.16 5.06 5.23
CA LYS A 270 -11.60 5.90 4.11
C LYS A 270 -11.08 5.35 2.79
N PHE A 271 -9.79 5.02 2.73
CA PHE A 271 -9.16 4.51 1.51
C PHE A 271 -9.81 3.20 1.05
N ILE A 272 -9.96 2.23 1.94
CA ILE A 272 -10.53 0.92 1.61
C ILE A 272 -12.00 1.05 1.21
N LEU A 273 -12.80 1.79 1.99
CA LEU A 273 -14.22 1.99 1.69
C LEU A 273 -14.42 2.70 0.35
N SER A 274 -13.64 3.76 0.08
CA SER A 274 -13.72 4.47 -1.20
C SER A 274 -13.33 3.59 -2.38
N THR A 275 -12.26 2.80 -2.25
CA THR A 275 -11.79 1.86 -3.29
C THR A 275 -12.83 0.78 -3.61
N LEU A 276 -13.43 0.19 -2.57
CA LEU A 276 -14.46 -0.83 -2.77
C LEU A 276 -15.77 -0.23 -3.29
N THR A 277 -16.13 0.97 -2.85
CA THR A 277 -17.29 1.69 -3.38
C THR A 277 -17.11 2.01 -4.85
N GLU A 278 -15.96 2.54 -5.27
CA GLU A 278 -15.66 2.83 -6.68
C GLU A 278 -15.79 1.55 -7.53
N LYS A 279 -15.34 0.42 -7.01
CA LYS A 279 -15.44 -0.87 -7.70
C LYS A 279 -16.87 -1.37 -7.86
N TYR A 280 -17.72 -1.25 -6.83
CA TYR A 280 -19.04 -1.90 -6.79
C TYR A 280 -20.23 -0.98 -7.00
N ILE A 281 -20.05 0.35 -7.06
CA ILE A 281 -21.13 1.30 -7.34
C ILE A 281 -21.72 1.14 -8.75
N ASN A 282 -20.88 0.75 -9.72
CA ASN A 282 -21.27 0.36 -11.08
C ASN A 282 -20.52 -0.94 -11.45
N PRO A 283 -20.97 -2.08 -10.93
CA PRO A 283 -20.24 -3.33 -11.07
C PRO A 283 -20.27 -3.87 -12.51
N THR A 284 -19.23 -4.61 -12.87
CA THR A 284 -19.12 -5.28 -14.18
C THR A 284 -19.99 -6.55 -14.25
N TYR A 285 -20.17 -7.24 -13.11
CA TYR A 285 -20.89 -8.50 -13.05
C TYR A 285 -22.26 -8.33 -12.40
N MET A 286 -23.26 -8.99 -12.98
CA MET A 286 -24.63 -8.98 -12.48
C MET A 286 -24.69 -9.45 -11.02
N GLY A 287 -25.49 -8.78 -10.21
CA GLY A 287 -25.68 -9.07 -8.78
C GLY A 287 -24.62 -8.51 -7.85
N GLN A 288 -23.47 -8.01 -8.36
CA GLN A 288 -22.44 -7.40 -7.51
C GLN A 288 -22.82 -6.00 -7.01
N ASP A 289 -23.89 -5.41 -7.49
CA ASP A 289 -24.53 -4.23 -6.91
C ASP A 289 -25.00 -4.46 -5.48
N ALA A 290 -25.34 -5.70 -5.09
CA ALA A 290 -25.61 -6.06 -3.71
C ALA A 290 -24.40 -5.82 -2.77
N VAL A 291 -23.16 -5.91 -3.29
CA VAL A 291 -21.96 -5.56 -2.51
C VAL A 291 -21.94 -4.06 -2.22
N PHE A 292 -22.27 -3.22 -3.21
CA PHE A 292 -22.37 -1.78 -2.99
C PHE A 292 -23.48 -1.42 -2.01
N VAL A 293 -24.66 -2.05 -2.11
CA VAL A 293 -25.76 -1.84 -1.15
C VAL A 293 -25.33 -2.24 0.27
N ASN A 294 -24.63 -3.37 0.43
CA ASN A 294 -24.08 -3.77 1.73
C ASN A 294 -23.11 -2.74 2.30
N LEU A 295 -22.19 -2.17 1.47
CA LEU A 295 -21.31 -1.09 1.89
C LEU A 295 -22.08 0.17 2.29
N PHE A 296 -23.12 0.51 1.54
CA PHE A 296 -23.97 1.66 1.81
C PHE A 296 -24.67 1.51 3.16
N GLU A 297 -25.39 0.42 3.38
CA GLU A 297 -26.16 0.17 4.60
C GLU A 297 -25.28 0.11 5.85
N ARG A 298 -24.09 -0.49 5.73
CA ARG A 298 -23.22 -0.72 6.88
C ARG A 298 -22.33 0.47 7.25
N TYR A 299 -21.95 1.30 6.27
CA TYR A 299 -20.94 2.34 6.50
C TYR A 299 -21.39 3.75 6.11
N TYR A 300 -22.15 3.93 5.03
CA TYR A 300 -22.59 5.26 4.58
C TYR A 300 -23.88 5.68 5.30
N ALA A 301 -24.91 4.88 5.30
CA ALA A 301 -26.19 5.21 5.93
C ALA A 301 -26.06 5.52 7.43
N PRO A 302 -25.26 4.77 8.24
CA PRO A 302 -25.02 5.10 9.65
C PRO A 302 -24.06 6.29 9.88
N GLY A 303 -23.57 6.97 8.84
CA GLY A 303 -22.71 8.15 8.94
C GLY A 303 -21.24 7.88 9.26
N LYS A 304 -20.75 6.62 9.18
CA LYS A 304 -19.34 6.30 9.45
C LYS A 304 -18.37 6.94 8.44
N ALA A 305 -18.90 7.33 7.27
CA ALA A 305 -18.15 7.97 6.21
C ALA A 305 -18.24 9.51 6.21
N ASP A 306 -19.05 10.11 7.07
CA ASP A 306 -19.42 11.55 7.02
C ASP A 306 -18.24 12.50 7.17
N TYR A 307 -17.17 12.10 7.87
CA TYR A 307 -16.02 12.96 8.13
C TYR A 307 -15.18 13.33 6.89
N TRP A 308 -15.40 12.67 5.74
CA TRP A 308 -14.72 13.04 4.48
C TRP A 308 -15.66 13.27 3.29
N LEU A 309 -16.96 12.94 3.44
CA LEU A 309 -17.92 13.09 2.36
C LEU A 309 -18.30 14.57 2.18
N ASN A 310 -18.11 15.10 0.98
CA ASN A 310 -18.76 16.32 0.59
C ASN A 310 -20.21 16.04 0.13
N ASP A 311 -21.06 17.08 0.14
CA ASP A 311 -22.50 16.96 -0.17
C ASP A 311 -22.75 16.35 -1.54
N LYS A 312 -21.94 16.71 -2.55
CA LYS A 312 -22.08 16.19 -3.91
C LYS A 312 -21.83 14.69 -3.98
N TYR A 313 -20.73 14.22 -3.35
CA TYR A 313 -20.39 12.80 -3.36
C TYR A 313 -21.36 12.00 -2.48
N ARG A 314 -21.74 12.55 -1.31
CA ARG A 314 -22.78 11.96 -0.46
C ARG A 314 -24.06 11.72 -1.23
N LYS A 315 -24.58 12.80 -1.88
CA LYS A 315 -25.81 12.69 -2.69
C LYS A 315 -25.68 11.63 -3.77
N ALA A 316 -24.56 11.58 -4.50
CA ALA A 316 -24.36 10.58 -5.56
C ALA A 316 -24.38 9.14 -5.03
N VAL A 317 -23.74 8.86 -3.89
CA VAL A 317 -23.74 7.54 -3.25
C VAL A 317 -25.15 7.15 -2.78
N PHE A 318 -25.87 8.08 -2.16
CA PHE A 318 -27.23 7.83 -1.63
C PHE A 318 -28.24 7.62 -2.76
N ASP A 319 -28.26 8.52 -3.77
CA ASP A 319 -29.16 8.39 -4.92
C ASP A 319 -28.93 7.06 -5.64
N ARG A 320 -27.66 6.67 -5.83
CA ARG A 320 -27.34 5.40 -6.47
C ARG A 320 -27.77 4.20 -5.62
N ALA A 321 -27.53 4.22 -4.31
CA ALA A 321 -27.94 3.14 -3.41
C ALA A 321 -29.47 2.93 -3.48
N TYR A 322 -30.26 3.98 -3.32
CA TYR A 322 -31.73 3.88 -3.40
C TYR A 322 -32.21 3.42 -4.78
N SER A 323 -31.52 3.81 -5.85
CA SER A 323 -31.90 3.35 -7.20
C SER A 323 -31.67 1.87 -7.44
N VAL A 324 -30.67 1.24 -6.78
CA VAL A 324 -30.36 -0.18 -6.98
C VAL A 324 -31.02 -1.10 -5.94
N MET A 325 -31.27 -0.61 -4.73
CA MET A 325 -31.88 -1.40 -3.64
C MET A 325 -33.22 -2.02 -4.05
N ALA A 326 -34.04 -1.29 -4.81
CA ALA A 326 -35.33 -1.77 -5.29
C ALA A 326 -35.24 -2.83 -6.41
N ASN A 327 -34.04 -3.05 -6.97
CA ASN A 327 -33.81 -3.91 -8.14
C ASN A 327 -32.80 -5.03 -7.88
N LEU A 328 -32.48 -5.32 -6.61
CA LEU A 328 -31.56 -6.39 -6.26
C LEU A 328 -32.11 -7.75 -6.66
N ILE A 329 -31.25 -8.64 -7.12
CA ILE A 329 -31.64 -10.02 -7.44
C ILE A 329 -32.12 -10.72 -6.18
N GLY A 330 -33.34 -11.29 -6.24
CA GLY A 330 -33.99 -11.96 -5.13
C GLY A 330 -34.97 -11.09 -4.34
N GLU A 331 -35.00 -9.79 -4.57
CA GLU A 331 -36.00 -8.89 -3.97
C GLU A 331 -37.35 -8.98 -4.72
N LYS A 332 -38.43 -8.71 -3.99
CA LYS A 332 -39.77 -8.66 -4.57
C LYS A 332 -39.87 -7.46 -5.51
N ALA A 333 -40.26 -7.70 -6.77
CA ALA A 333 -40.52 -6.64 -7.70
C ALA A 333 -41.59 -5.67 -7.19
N ALA A 334 -41.44 -4.38 -7.45
CA ALA A 334 -42.47 -3.41 -7.09
C ALA A 334 -43.79 -3.72 -7.84
N ASP A 335 -44.90 -3.56 -7.13
CA ASP A 335 -46.20 -3.68 -7.78
C ASP A 335 -46.37 -2.55 -8.82
N MET A 336 -46.65 -2.92 -10.05
CA MET A 336 -46.90 -1.98 -11.12
C MET A 336 -48.40 -1.78 -11.30
N ASN A 337 -48.87 -0.59 -10.98
CA ASN A 337 -50.25 -0.20 -11.29
C ASN A 337 -50.23 0.52 -12.65
N MET A 338 -50.67 -0.14 -13.68
CA MET A 338 -50.78 0.46 -15.02
C MET A 338 -52.25 0.57 -15.41
N ALA A 339 -52.58 1.64 -16.15
CA ALA A 339 -53.89 1.76 -16.75
C ALA A 339 -53.86 1.15 -18.15
N ASP A 340 -54.90 0.36 -18.47
CA ASP A 340 -55.11 -0.12 -19.86
C ASP A 340 -55.60 1.00 -20.76
N SER A 341 -55.84 0.72 -22.04
CA SER A 341 -56.33 1.69 -23.03
C SER A 341 -57.70 2.26 -22.73
N SER A 342 -58.45 1.68 -21.80
CA SER A 342 -59.74 2.14 -21.28
C SER A 342 -59.62 2.99 -20.01
N GLY A 343 -58.39 3.16 -19.45
CA GLY A 343 -58.13 3.83 -18.22
C GLY A 343 -58.37 2.98 -16.96
N LYS A 344 -58.61 1.71 -17.09
CA LYS A 344 -58.78 0.78 -15.98
C LYS A 344 -57.42 0.30 -15.48
N THR A 345 -57.23 0.33 -14.15
CA THR A 345 -56.00 -0.20 -13.51
C THR A 345 -55.91 -1.71 -13.70
N VAL A 346 -54.76 -2.19 -14.20
CA VAL A 346 -54.47 -3.60 -14.42
C VAL A 346 -53.34 -4.00 -13.50
#